data_5c915c1a878f15f5e46ecb6941743fcc
#
_entry.id   5c915c1a878f15f5e46ecb6941743fcc
#
_cell.length_a   1.000
_cell.length_b   1.000
_cell.length_c   1.000
_cell.angle_alpha   90.00
_cell.angle_beta   90.00
_cell.angle_gamma   90.00
#
_symmetry.space_group_name_H-M   'P 1'
#
loop_
_entity.id
_entity.type
_entity.pdbx_description
1 polymer ?
#
loop_
_entity_poly.entity_id
_entity_poly.type
_entity_poly.pdbx_seq_one_letter_code
_entity_poly.pdbx_strand_id
1 'polypeptide(L)'
;YQDIAFGPKNLGLKKEEIQKRVKEVMELVGLNYEEFKDRSPFNLSGGQQRKVAIAGVLALKPDVLVLDEPSAGLDPQGRKQLAELLKYLYQELKMTVILISHRMEEIAELASRVIVMHQGEIVVDDNPVEVFSREKELHKLSLDLPQITEILHRLDEKGLKVNTNLFSISEASAEIIKALRSK
;
A
#
# COMPACT_ATOMS: atom_id res chain seq x y z
N TYR A 1 17.38 -1.30 16.89
CA TYR A 1 16.59 -1.53 18.09
C TYR A 1 16.12 -0.24 18.77
N GLN A 2 17.03 0.71 19.01
CA GLN A 2 16.73 1.91 19.82
C GLN A 2 15.66 2.80 19.20
N ASP A 3 15.67 2.96 17.89
CA ASP A 3 14.68 3.77 17.17
C ASP A 3 13.28 3.17 17.29
N ILE A 4 13.14 1.86 17.11
CA ILE A 4 11.85 1.17 17.25
C ILE A 4 11.38 1.16 18.71
N ALA A 5 12.32 1.02 19.66
CA ALA A 5 12.02 1.03 21.09
C ALA A 5 11.67 2.42 21.65
N PHE A 6 11.94 3.50 20.91
CA PHE A 6 11.75 4.87 21.38
C PHE A 6 10.30 5.17 21.78
N GLY A 7 9.35 4.86 20.90
CA GLY A 7 7.93 5.05 21.20
C GLY A 7 7.45 4.26 22.42
N PRO A 8 7.64 2.94 22.47
CA PRO A 8 7.30 2.12 23.63
C PRO A 8 7.94 2.57 24.94
N LYS A 9 9.20 3.07 24.92
CA LYS A 9 9.87 3.66 26.11
C LYS A 9 9.12 4.90 26.61
N ASN A 10 8.72 5.79 25.70
CA ASN A 10 8.01 7.01 26.06
C ASN A 10 6.60 6.72 26.61
N LEU A 11 6.01 5.58 26.25
CA LEU A 11 4.76 5.08 26.85
C LEU A 11 4.98 4.47 28.25
N GLY A 12 6.21 4.44 28.77
CA GLY A 12 6.53 3.90 30.09
C GLY A 12 6.42 2.38 30.20
N LEU A 13 6.53 1.65 29.08
CA LEU A 13 6.45 0.19 29.10
C LEU A 13 7.69 -0.43 29.78
N LYS A 14 7.51 -1.60 30.38
CA LYS A 14 8.60 -2.36 30.99
C LYS A 14 9.57 -2.87 29.92
N LYS A 15 10.85 -3.01 30.31
CA LYS A 15 11.94 -3.41 29.38
C LYS A 15 11.65 -4.72 28.64
N GLU A 16 11.08 -5.69 29.31
CA GLU A 16 10.74 -7.00 28.74
C GLU A 16 9.66 -6.88 27.66
N GLU A 17 8.64 -6.05 27.91
CA GLU A 17 7.56 -5.78 26.93
C GLU A 17 8.11 -5.02 25.72
N ILE A 18 8.99 -4.04 25.94
CA ILE A 18 9.63 -3.30 24.85
C ILE A 18 10.43 -4.25 23.95
N GLN A 19 11.26 -5.11 24.57
CA GLN A 19 12.07 -6.06 23.81
C GLN A 19 11.21 -7.02 23.00
N LYS A 20 10.13 -7.52 23.57
CA LYS A 20 9.17 -8.38 22.89
C LYS A 20 8.55 -7.67 21.69
N ARG A 21 8.01 -6.47 21.88
CA ARG A 21 7.38 -5.69 20.80
C ARG A 21 8.35 -5.37 19.68
N VAL A 22 9.57 -4.92 20.01
CA VAL A 22 10.58 -4.60 19.00
C VAL A 22 10.90 -5.83 18.15
N LYS A 23 11.09 -6.99 18.77
CA LYS A 23 11.36 -8.24 18.06
C LYS A 23 10.16 -8.60 17.14
N GLU A 24 8.95 -8.59 17.66
CA GLU A 24 7.73 -8.90 16.91
C GLU A 24 7.56 -8.00 15.67
N VAL A 25 7.70 -6.68 15.82
CA VAL A 25 7.50 -5.76 14.71
C VAL A 25 8.65 -5.78 13.71
N MET A 26 9.89 -6.05 14.14
CA MET A 26 11.01 -6.22 13.21
C MET A 26 10.79 -7.44 12.29
N GLU A 27 10.42 -8.58 12.86
CA GLU A 27 10.08 -9.77 12.08
C GLU A 27 8.86 -9.53 11.16
N LEU A 28 7.84 -8.82 11.66
CA LEU A 28 6.64 -8.49 10.89
C LEU A 28 6.96 -7.67 9.64
N VAL A 29 7.86 -6.69 9.72
CA VAL A 29 8.28 -5.90 8.55
C VAL A 29 9.37 -6.59 7.71
N GLY A 30 9.72 -7.84 8.04
CA GLY A 30 10.73 -8.62 7.33
C GLY A 30 12.16 -8.14 7.56
N LEU A 31 12.46 -7.72 8.80
CA LEU A 31 13.81 -7.45 9.30
C LEU A 31 14.18 -8.48 10.36
N ASN A 32 15.14 -9.36 10.05
CA ASN A 32 15.60 -10.34 11.03
C ASN A 32 16.16 -9.64 12.28
N TYR A 33 15.56 -9.92 13.45
CA TYR A 33 15.91 -9.24 14.69
C TYR A 33 17.39 -9.38 15.06
N GLU A 34 17.95 -10.59 15.00
CA GLU A 34 19.34 -10.85 15.41
C GLU A 34 20.35 -10.16 14.47
N GLU A 35 20.01 -10.05 13.20
CA GLU A 35 20.87 -9.39 12.21
C GLU A 35 20.85 -7.86 12.31
N PHE A 36 19.69 -7.26 12.59
CA PHE A 36 19.48 -5.82 12.44
C PHE A 36 19.39 -5.06 13.76
N LYS A 37 19.21 -5.73 14.93
CA LYS A 37 18.98 -5.06 16.22
C LYS A 37 20.07 -4.06 16.63
N ASP A 38 21.32 -4.33 16.26
CA ASP A 38 22.47 -3.52 16.62
C ASP A 38 23.01 -2.66 15.46
N ARG A 39 22.39 -2.73 14.27
CA ARG A 39 22.79 -1.90 13.12
C ARG A 39 22.31 -0.47 13.29
N SER A 40 23.17 0.49 12.94
CA SER A 40 22.78 1.89 12.83
C SER A 40 21.81 2.08 11.66
N PRO A 41 20.72 2.85 11.79
CA PRO A 41 19.81 3.16 10.68
C PRO A 41 20.52 3.81 9.48
N PHE A 42 21.60 4.55 9.72
CA PHE A 42 22.39 5.17 8.64
C PHE A 42 23.15 4.18 7.75
N ASN A 43 23.33 2.94 8.24
CA ASN A 43 23.98 1.85 7.49
C ASN A 43 22.96 0.91 6.81
N LEU A 44 21.69 1.31 6.76
CA LEU A 44 20.61 0.56 6.13
C LEU A 44 20.32 1.09 4.73
N SER A 45 19.86 0.21 3.84
CA SER A 45 19.29 0.67 2.56
C SER A 45 18.02 1.50 2.78
N GLY A 46 17.63 2.33 1.80
CA GLY A 46 16.41 3.14 1.90
C GLY A 46 15.16 2.32 2.22
N GLY A 47 15.03 1.12 1.60
CA GLY A 47 13.93 0.21 1.91
C GLY A 47 13.97 -0.34 3.34
N GLN A 48 15.17 -0.67 3.86
CA GLN A 48 15.34 -1.11 5.24
C GLN A 48 15.06 0.02 6.25
N GLN A 49 15.49 1.25 5.96
CA GLN A 49 15.16 2.42 6.79
C GLN A 49 13.65 2.63 6.88
N ARG A 50 12.92 2.48 5.76
CA ARG A 50 11.46 2.58 5.74
C ARG A 50 10.80 1.48 6.57
N LYS A 51 11.28 0.25 6.48
CA LYS A 51 10.83 -0.85 7.34
C LYS A 51 11.02 -0.55 8.82
N VAL A 52 12.17 0.03 9.20
CA VAL A 52 12.43 0.46 10.59
C VAL A 52 11.45 1.56 11.01
N ALA A 53 11.16 2.53 10.16
CA ALA A 53 10.20 3.59 10.46
C ALA A 53 8.78 3.04 10.69
N ILE A 54 8.31 2.16 9.80
CA ILE A 54 7.01 1.48 9.95
C ILE A 54 6.99 0.64 11.24
N ALA A 55 8.05 -0.14 11.51
CA ALA A 55 8.17 -0.94 12.75
C ALA A 55 8.10 -0.07 14.01
N GLY A 56 8.72 1.12 13.98
CA GLY A 56 8.69 2.09 15.09
C GLY A 56 7.27 2.55 15.44
N VAL A 57 6.44 2.77 14.43
CA VAL A 57 5.02 3.13 14.62
C VAL A 57 4.23 1.91 15.08
N LEU A 58 4.41 0.75 14.45
CA LEU A 58 3.69 -0.49 14.80
C LEU A 58 3.99 -0.95 16.23
N ALA A 59 5.20 -0.68 16.76
CA ALA A 59 5.56 -0.99 18.15
C ALA A 59 4.68 -0.27 19.19
N LEU A 60 4.03 0.82 18.82
CA LEU A 60 3.05 1.53 19.65
C LEU A 60 1.71 0.81 19.71
N LYS A 61 1.45 -0.16 18.83
CA LYS A 61 0.17 -0.87 18.63
C LYS A 61 -0.98 0.11 18.36
N PRO A 62 -0.89 0.94 17.30
CA PRO A 62 -1.93 1.90 16.97
C PRO A 62 -3.18 1.21 16.42
N ASP A 63 -4.36 1.78 16.66
CA ASP A 63 -5.61 1.35 16.02
C ASP A 63 -5.71 1.83 14.56
N VAL A 64 -5.06 2.96 14.26
CA VAL A 64 -5.04 3.60 12.93
C VAL A 64 -3.60 3.86 12.52
N LEU A 65 -3.22 3.36 11.35
CA LEU A 65 -1.91 3.61 10.72
C LEU A 65 -2.09 4.53 9.53
N VAL A 66 -1.44 5.69 9.55
CA VAL A 66 -1.42 6.63 8.41
C VAL A 66 -0.05 6.58 7.74
N LEU A 67 -0.05 6.35 6.44
CA LEU A 67 1.15 6.24 5.63
C LEU A 67 1.08 7.22 4.45
N ASP A 68 2.05 8.11 4.37
CA ASP A 68 2.18 9.07 3.29
C ASP A 68 3.31 8.62 2.35
N GLU A 69 2.94 8.33 1.09
CA GLU A 69 3.82 7.85 0.02
C GLU A 69 4.77 6.70 0.48
N PRO A 70 4.26 5.63 1.12
CA PRO A 70 5.14 4.63 1.72
C PRO A 70 5.92 3.80 0.70
N SER A 71 5.49 3.74 -0.55
CA SER A 71 6.14 2.99 -1.63
C SER A 71 7.15 3.81 -2.43
N ALA A 72 7.27 5.13 -2.17
CA ALA A 72 8.18 6.00 -2.90
C ALA A 72 9.64 5.54 -2.75
N GLY A 73 10.37 5.43 -3.88
CA GLY A 73 11.77 5.01 -3.90
C GLY A 73 12.01 3.51 -3.65
N LEU A 74 10.97 2.70 -3.47
CA LEU A 74 11.12 1.25 -3.38
C LEU A 74 11.24 0.63 -4.78
N ASP A 75 12.05 -0.41 -4.87
CA ASP A 75 12.10 -1.31 -6.03
C ASP A 75 10.80 -2.15 -6.13
N PRO A 76 10.56 -2.84 -7.24
CA PRO A 76 9.34 -3.65 -7.41
C PRO A 76 9.13 -4.69 -6.31
N GLN A 77 10.21 -5.32 -5.82
CA GLN A 77 10.13 -6.32 -4.76
C GLN A 77 9.77 -5.68 -3.41
N GLY A 78 10.37 -4.53 -3.09
CA GLY A 78 10.05 -3.76 -1.88
C GLY A 78 8.60 -3.28 -1.86
N ARG A 79 8.07 -2.84 -3.01
CA ARG A 79 6.65 -2.47 -3.14
C ARG A 79 5.73 -3.66 -2.89
N LYS A 80 6.05 -4.83 -3.47
CA LYS A 80 5.27 -6.05 -3.24
C LYS A 80 5.26 -6.44 -1.76
N GLN A 81 6.42 -6.42 -1.10
CA GLN A 81 6.53 -6.72 0.34
C GLN A 81 5.73 -5.73 1.19
N LEU A 82 5.74 -4.44 0.83
CA LEU A 82 4.94 -3.42 1.52
C LEU A 82 3.44 -3.69 1.33
N ALA A 83 2.99 -3.98 0.11
CA ALA A 83 1.59 -4.31 -0.17
C ALA A 83 1.12 -5.54 0.63
N GLU A 84 1.94 -6.59 0.69
CA GLU A 84 1.65 -7.79 1.49
C GLU A 84 1.55 -7.46 2.99
N LEU A 85 2.45 -6.62 3.51
CA LEU A 85 2.39 -6.14 4.89
C LEU A 85 1.09 -5.37 5.17
N LEU A 86 0.72 -4.40 4.31
CA LEU A 86 -0.50 -3.60 4.49
C LEU A 86 -1.76 -4.45 4.44
N LYS A 87 -1.82 -5.43 3.53
CA LYS A 87 -2.91 -6.42 3.49
C LYS A 87 -2.99 -7.21 4.78
N TYR A 88 -1.87 -7.69 5.29
CA TYR A 88 -1.82 -8.41 6.57
C TYR A 88 -2.31 -7.57 7.75
N LEU A 89 -1.84 -6.31 7.86
CA LEU A 89 -2.26 -5.39 8.92
C LEU A 89 -3.78 -5.16 8.89
N TYR A 90 -4.36 -4.97 7.71
CA TYR A 90 -5.78 -4.75 7.54
C TYR A 90 -6.60 -6.02 7.75
N GLN A 91 -6.21 -7.13 7.09
CA GLN A 91 -7.03 -8.35 7.04
C GLN A 91 -6.92 -9.19 8.31
N GLU A 92 -5.70 -9.36 8.84
CA GLU A 92 -5.44 -10.24 9.99
C GLU A 92 -5.46 -9.46 11.31
N LEU A 93 -4.81 -8.30 11.36
CA LEU A 93 -4.76 -7.52 12.60
C LEU A 93 -5.93 -6.54 12.75
N LYS A 94 -6.84 -6.46 11.75
CA LYS A 94 -8.01 -5.58 11.74
C LYS A 94 -7.68 -4.10 12.00
N MET A 95 -6.47 -3.71 11.64
CA MET A 95 -5.98 -2.33 11.78
C MET A 95 -6.61 -1.45 10.71
N THR A 96 -7.01 -0.24 11.06
CA THR A 96 -7.40 0.76 10.06
C THR A 96 -6.13 1.33 9.43
N VAL A 97 -5.99 1.19 8.10
CA VAL A 97 -4.86 1.73 7.35
C VAL A 97 -5.35 2.86 6.44
N ILE A 98 -4.76 4.05 6.59
CA ILE A 98 -4.96 5.19 5.70
C ILE A 98 -3.70 5.32 4.86
N LEU A 99 -3.83 5.10 3.55
CA LEU A 99 -2.75 5.16 2.58
C LEU A 99 -2.91 6.41 1.71
N ILE A 100 -1.93 7.29 1.74
CA ILE A 100 -1.83 8.43 0.81
C ILE A 100 -0.84 8.05 -0.27
N SER A 101 -1.27 8.03 -1.51
CA SER A 101 -0.44 7.69 -2.67
C SER A 101 -0.97 8.36 -3.94
N HIS A 102 -0.06 8.68 -4.85
CA HIS A 102 -0.38 9.11 -6.21
C HIS A 102 -0.27 7.95 -7.22
N ARG A 103 0.00 6.75 -6.76
CA ARG A 103 0.11 5.53 -7.58
C ARG A 103 -1.24 4.83 -7.66
N MET A 104 -1.90 4.97 -8.79
CA MET A 104 -3.25 4.44 -8.97
C MET A 104 -3.31 2.92 -8.87
N GLU A 105 -2.26 2.22 -9.31
CA GLU A 105 -2.14 0.76 -9.16
C GLU A 105 -2.15 0.33 -7.70
N GLU A 106 -1.44 1.07 -6.84
CA GLU A 106 -1.35 0.77 -5.40
C GLU A 106 -2.69 0.98 -4.72
N ILE A 107 -3.36 2.10 -5.04
CA ILE A 107 -4.70 2.40 -4.53
C ILE A 107 -5.70 1.33 -5.00
N ALA A 108 -5.69 0.98 -6.28
CA ALA A 108 -6.59 -0.01 -6.85
C ALA A 108 -6.41 -1.41 -6.26
N GLU A 109 -5.17 -1.76 -5.89
CA GLU A 109 -4.84 -3.07 -5.32
C GLU A 109 -5.17 -3.18 -3.82
N LEU A 110 -5.01 -2.07 -3.06
CA LEU A 110 -4.99 -2.12 -1.59
C LEU A 110 -6.24 -1.50 -0.96
N ALA A 111 -6.84 -0.50 -1.58
CA ALA A 111 -7.91 0.27 -0.96
C ALA A 111 -9.27 -0.44 -1.07
N SER A 112 -10.04 -0.42 0.02
CA SER A 112 -11.47 -0.78 0.03
C SER A 112 -12.38 0.46 -0.13
N ARG A 113 -11.84 1.65 0.15
CA ARG A 113 -12.48 2.96 0.01
C ARG A 113 -11.43 3.95 -0.48
N VAL A 114 -11.79 4.78 -1.44
CA VAL A 114 -10.90 5.80 -2.02
C VAL A 114 -11.53 7.17 -1.82
N ILE A 115 -10.74 8.08 -1.29
CA ILE A 115 -11.10 9.48 -1.11
C ILE A 115 -10.19 10.31 -2.02
N VAL A 116 -10.78 10.99 -3.00
CA VAL A 116 -10.04 11.92 -3.86
C VAL A 116 -10.18 13.34 -3.30
N MET A 117 -9.04 13.98 -3.07
CA MET A 117 -8.99 15.34 -2.55
C MET A 117 -8.47 16.30 -3.62
N HIS A 118 -9.11 17.45 -3.76
CA HIS A 118 -8.66 18.54 -4.63
C HIS A 118 -8.85 19.88 -3.94
N GLN A 119 -7.82 20.71 -3.92
CA GLN A 119 -7.82 22.05 -3.29
C GLN A 119 -8.34 22.08 -1.84
N GLY A 120 -8.06 21.00 -1.08
CA GLY A 120 -8.46 20.90 0.34
C GLY A 120 -9.87 20.36 0.55
N GLU A 121 -10.62 20.02 -0.50
CA GLU A 121 -11.97 19.47 -0.43
C GLU A 121 -12.00 18.02 -0.90
N ILE A 122 -12.93 17.23 -0.34
CA ILE A 122 -13.23 15.88 -0.82
C ILE A 122 -14.13 16.02 -2.05
N VAL A 123 -13.63 15.55 -3.20
CA VAL A 123 -14.38 15.61 -4.47
C VAL A 123 -14.99 14.27 -4.87
N VAL A 124 -14.39 13.17 -4.43
CA VAL A 124 -14.93 11.81 -4.62
C VAL A 124 -14.67 11.01 -3.34
N ASP A 125 -15.62 10.18 -2.96
CA ASP A 125 -15.53 9.25 -1.83
C ASP A 125 -16.34 7.99 -2.18
N ASP A 126 -15.66 6.94 -2.62
CA ASP A 126 -16.31 5.73 -3.10
C ASP A 126 -15.35 4.51 -3.05
N ASN A 127 -15.81 3.34 -3.47
CA ASN A 127 -14.95 2.19 -3.70
C ASN A 127 -14.09 2.36 -4.96
N PRO A 128 -12.98 1.62 -5.12
CA PRO A 128 -12.07 1.78 -6.27
C PRO A 128 -12.75 1.64 -7.64
N VAL A 129 -13.72 0.73 -7.79
CA VAL A 129 -14.42 0.50 -9.07
C VAL A 129 -15.19 1.75 -9.50
N GLU A 130 -15.96 2.33 -8.58
CA GLU A 130 -16.74 3.54 -8.84
C GLU A 130 -15.84 4.76 -9.08
N VAL A 131 -14.73 4.87 -8.33
CA VAL A 131 -13.77 5.98 -8.52
C VAL A 131 -13.12 5.89 -9.89
N PHE A 132 -12.58 4.74 -10.28
CA PHE A 132 -11.86 4.58 -11.54
C PHE A 132 -12.79 4.52 -12.76
N SER A 133 -14.09 4.30 -12.59
CA SER A 133 -15.07 4.45 -13.67
C SER A 133 -15.27 5.91 -14.09
N ARG A 134 -14.88 6.87 -13.27
CA ARG A 134 -14.98 8.33 -13.50
C ARG A 134 -13.77 8.91 -14.24
N GLU A 135 -13.27 8.21 -15.25
CA GLU A 135 -12.04 8.57 -15.99
C GLU A 135 -11.96 10.06 -16.35
N LYS A 136 -13.02 10.62 -16.96
CA LYS A 136 -13.05 12.02 -17.38
C LYS A 136 -12.96 13.02 -16.22
N GLU A 137 -13.50 12.67 -15.07
CA GLU A 137 -13.41 13.50 -13.85
C GLU A 137 -12.01 13.43 -13.27
N LEU A 138 -11.43 12.24 -13.18
CA LEU A 138 -10.07 12.03 -12.69
C LEU A 138 -9.05 12.76 -13.55
N HIS A 139 -9.14 12.69 -14.87
CA HIS A 139 -8.25 13.42 -15.78
C HIS A 139 -8.33 14.94 -15.60
N LYS A 140 -9.52 15.53 -15.31
CA LYS A 140 -9.64 16.95 -14.97
C LYS A 140 -8.91 17.33 -13.68
N LEU A 141 -8.73 16.37 -12.78
CA LEU A 141 -7.99 16.51 -11.53
C LEU A 141 -6.50 16.17 -11.68
N SER A 142 -6.03 15.91 -12.93
CA SER A 142 -4.68 15.44 -13.24
C SER A 142 -4.34 14.10 -12.56
N LEU A 143 -5.34 13.24 -12.40
CA LEU A 143 -5.20 11.88 -11.94
C LEU A 143 -5.44 10.92 -13.10
N ASP A 144 -4.58 9.91 -13.23
CA ASP A 144 -4.69 8.88 -14.24
C ASP A 144 -5.46 7.66 -13.71
N LEU A 145 -5.80 6.74 -14.62
CA LEU A 145 -6.28 5.41 -14.25
C LEU A 145 -5.09 4.48 -13.98
N PRO A 146 -5.31 3.35 -13.27
CA PRO A 146 -4.35 2.26 -13.30
C PRO A 146 -4.04 1.84 -14.74
N GLN A 147 -2.77 1.64 -15.09
CA GLN A 147 -2.35 1.37 -16.48
C GLN A 147 -3.11 0.21 -17.12
N ILE A 148 -3.36 -0.86 -16.35
CA ILE A 148 -4.08 -2.01 -16.86
C ILE A 148 -5.54 -1.68 -17.19
N THR A 149 -6.19 -0.85 -16.38
CA THR A 149 -7.56 -0.38 -16.61
C THR A 149 -7.62 0.49 -17.87
N GLU A 150 -6.68 1.38 -18.07
CA GLU A 150 -6.56 2.20 -19.29
C GLU A 150 -6.41 1.32 -20.56
N ILE A 151 -5.58 0.27 -20.48
CA ILE A 151 -5.44 -0.70 -21.59
C ILE A 151 -6.77 -1.38 -21.90
N LEU A 152 -7.50 -1.81 -20.89
CA LEU A 152 -8.82 -2.47 -21.08
C LEU A 152 -9.85 -1.51 -21.72
N HIS A 153 -9.90 -0.25 -21.26
CA HIS A 153 -10.74 0.78 -21.87
C HIS A 153 -10.42 0.96 -23.37
N ARG A 154 -9.14 1.11 -23.73
CA ARG A 154 -8.69 1.24 -25.12
C ARG A 154 -9.01 0.00 -25.98
N LEU A 155 -8.98 -1.20 -25.39
CA LEU A 155 -9.36 -2.43 -26.10
C LEU A 155 -10.87 -2.49 -26.35
N ASP A 156 -11.69 -2.11 -25.37
CA ASP A 156 -13.15 -2.04 -25.54
C ASP A 156 -13.56 -1.01 -26.59
N GLU A 157 -12.94 0.17 -26.59
CA GLU A 157 -13.15 1.21 -27.63
C GLU A 157 -12.79 0.71 -29.04
N LYS A 158 -11.78 -0.16 -29.15
CA LYS A 158 -11.39 -0.80 -30.43
C LYS A 158 -12.27 -2.01 -30.80
N GLY A 159 -13.31 -2.28 -30.04
CA GLY A 159 -14.30 -3.32 -30.33
C GLY A 159 -13.96 -4.71 -29.76
N LEU A 160 -12.95 -4.84 -28.92
CA LEU A 160 -12.73 -6.06 -28.14
C LEU A 160 -13.47 -5.91 -26.81
N LYS A 161 -14.66 -6.53 -26.73
CA LYS A 161 -15.49 -6.44 -25.53
C LYS A 161 -14.82 -7.14 -24.33
N VAL A 162 -14.35 -6.35 -23.37
CA VAL A 162 -13.67 -6.78 -22.16
C VAL A 162 -14.26 -6.09 -20.93
N ASN A 163 -14.14 -6.73 -19.76
CA ASN A 163 -14.44 -6.07 -18.49
C ASN A 163 -13.35 -5.02 -18.20
N THR A 164 -13.74 -3.75 -18.15
CA THR A 164 -12.82 -2.62 -17.90
C THR A 164 -12.59 -2.34 -16.41
N ASN A 165 -13.33 -2.98 -15.50
CA ASN A 165 -13.24 -2.79 -14.06
C ASN A 165 -12.27 -3.78 -13.40
N LEU A 166 -11.13 -4.05 -14.03
CA LEU A 166 -10.11 -4.93 -13.54
C LEU A 166 -8.83 -4.13 -13.27
N PHE A 167 -8.18 -4.41 -12.14
CA PHE A 167 -7.01 -3.67 -11.67
C PHE A 167 -5.74 -4.52 -11.58
N SER A 168 -5.87 -5.85 -11.69
CA SER A 168 -4.71 -6.74 -11.68
C SER A 168 -4.35 -7.22 -13.08
N ILE A 169 -3.05 -7.34 -13.35
CA ILE A 169 -2.53 -7.85 -14.63
C ILE A 169 -3.02 -9.27 -14.89
N SER A 170 -3.11 -10.11 -13.86
CA SER A 170 -3.56 -11.51 -14.00
C SER A 170 -5.01 -11.62 -14.45
N GLU A 171 -5.92 -10.85 -13.83
CA GLU A 171 -7.33 -10.84 -14.18
C GLU A 171 -7.54 -10.24 -15.58
N ALA A 172 -6.88 -9.12 -15.87
CA ALA A 172 -6.97 -8.50 -17.19
C ALA A 172 -6.44 -9.40 -18.31
N SER A 173 -5.32 -10.10 -18.07
CA SER A 173 -4.78 -11.06 -19.04
C SER A 173 -5.76 -12.21 -19.31
N ALA A 174 -6.39 -12.76 -18.28
CA ALA A 174 -7.40 -13.81 -18.43
C ALA A 174 -8.62 -13.30 -19.20
N GLU A 175 -9.09 -12.10 -18.92
CA GLU A 175 -10.22 -11.47 -19.62
C GLU A 175 -9.91 -11.22 -21.09
N ILE A 176 -8.74 -10.66 -21.42
CA ILE A 176 -8.30 -10.43 -22.80
C ILE A 176 -8.23 -11.75 -23.57
N ILE A 177 -7.63 -12.79 -23.01
CA ILE A 177 -7.52 -14.12 -23.64
C ILE A 177 -8.92 -14.70 -23.88
N LYS A 178 -9.84 -14.58 -22.93
CA LYS A 178 -11.23 -15.02 -23.07
C LYS A 178 -11.91 -14.27 -24.21
N ALA A 179 -11.81 -12.94 -24.27
CA ALA A 179 -12.43 -12.11 -25.31
C ALA A 179 -11.88 -12.42 -26.71
N LEU A 180 -10.57 -12.71 -26.85
CA LEU A 180 -9.95 -13.09 -28.12
C LEU A 180 -10.40 -14.47 -28.62
N ARG A 181 -10.71 -15.41 -27.71
CA ARG A 181 -11.20 -16.77 -28.07
C ARG A 181 -12.69 -16.81 -28.41
N SER A 182 -13.43 -15.75 -28.07
CA SER A 182 -14.87 -15.64 -28.32
C SER A 182 -15.21 -14.95 -29.65
N LYS A 183 -14.18 -14.53 -30.40
CA LYS A 183 -14.26 -14.03 -31.79
C LYS A 183 -14.01 -15.15 -32.77
#